data_1fa946feaf3bd48f6e7bcaea235c3728
#
_entry.id   1fa946feaf3bd48f6e7bcaea235c3728
#
_cell.length_a   1.000
_cell.length_b   1.000
_cell.length_c   1.000
_cell.angle_alpha   90.00
_cell.angle_beta   90.00
_cell.angle_gamma   90.00
#
_symmetry.space_group_name_H-M   'P 1'
#
loop_
_entity.id
_entity.type
_entity.pdbx_description
1 polymer ?
#
loop_
_entity_poly.entity_id
_entity_poly.type
_entity_poly.pdbx_seq_one_letter_code
_entity_poly.pdbx_strand_id
1 'polypeptide(L)'
;MNVLVTGGAGYVGTELVLRLASNPEVSKVVVYDNLSRENYNLFINATKQVSKDKIQFEFGDLLDTRKIKKVLSGIDVVYHLAARASTPFANTDSHLFEQVNHWGTAELVYAIEEIQTVKKMIYVSSCSVYGSGKELIDESTIVNPKTIYGVSKMRGEEHVVRLGTKMNAVIIRLGNVYGYSSSMRFDAVINKFMFESHYKNRISIHGNGRQSRSFIHVEKAVDSLEAILTKDIPSDIYNLTERNLEIYDLIDEVKDLYPSLEFIFINQHLELREQKINPETKLLKYIPLKQTDFTEELAEFKKHFTFQASV
;
A
#
# COMPACT_ATOMS: atom_id res chain seq x y z
N MET A 1 16.31 11.65 12.69
CA MET A 1 14.94 12.15 12.44
C MET A 1 13.94 11.31 13.22
N ASN A 2 12.86 11.92 13.73
CA ASN A 2 11.74 11.22 14.34
C ASN A 2 10.63 11.06 13.30
N VAL A 3 10.20 9.85 13.07
CA VAL A 3 9.25 9.50 12.00
C VAL A 3 7.96 8.98 12.63
N LEU A 4 6.81 9.47 12.16
CA LEU A 4 5.50 8.92 12.46
C LEU A 4 5.02 8.07 11.27
N VAL A 5 4.58 6.84 11.53
CA VAL A 5 3.94 5.97 10.54
C VAL A 5 2.52 5.66 11.01
N THR A 6 1.52 6.29 10.40
CA THR A 6 0.13 5.91 10.64
C THR A 6 -0.22 4.68 9.79
N GLY A 7 -0.97 3.73 10.36
CA GLY A 7 -1.22 2.46 9.68
C GLY A 7 0.01 1.54 9.65
N GLY A 8 0.93 1.73 10.60
CA GLY A 8 2.20 1.00 10.63
C GLY A 8 2.09 -0.48 10.95
N ALA A 9 0.97 -0.95 11.53
CA ALA A 9 0.71 -2.37 11.73
C ALA A 9 0.06 -3.05 10.51
N GLY A 10 -0.20 -2.30 9.42
CA GLY A 10 -0.74 -2.81 8.17
C GLY A 10 0.30 -3.53 7.31
N TYR A 11 -0.10 -4.03 6.14
CA TYR A 11 0.73 -4.80 5.22
C TYR A 11 2.02 -4.07 4.80
N VAL A 12 1.89 -2.93 4.13
CA VAL A 12 3.06 -2.12 3.72
C VAL A 12 3.69 -1.43 4.93
N GLY A 13 2.85 -1.03 5.90
CA GLY A 13 3.28 -0.33 7.10
C GLY A 13 4.26 -1.12 7.95
N THR A 14 4.03 -2.42 8.17
CA THR A 14 4.93 -3.29 8.93
C THR A 14 6.32 -3.33 8.32
N GLU A 15 6.43 -3.55 7.01
CA GLU A 15 7.72 -3.61 6.32
C GLU A 15 8.42 -2.23 6.34
N LEU A 16 7.66 -1.14 6.14
CA LEU A 16 8.21 0.21 6.19
C LEU A 16 8.72 0.57 7.61
N VAL A 17 7.98 0.24 8.66
CA VAL A 17 8.40 0.47 10.04
C VAL A 17 9.72 -0.24 10.35
N LEU A 18 9.84 -1.51 9.96
CA LEU A 18 11.06 -2.29 10.16
C LEU A 18 12.25 -1.72 9.36
N ARG A 19 12.01 -1.27 8.13
CA ARG A 19 13.01 -0.66 7.28
C ARG A 19 13.47 0.69 7.84
N LEU A 20 12.55 1.56 8.24
CA LEU A 20 12.87 2.87 8.85
C LEU A 20 13.61 2.72 10.18
N ALA A 21 13.25 1.74 11.02
CA ALA A 21 13.96 1.49 12.27
C ALA A 21 15.41 1.03 12.06
N SER A 22 15.70 0.38 10.91
CA SER A 22 17.06 -0.01 10.53
C SER A 22 17.86 1.11 9.87
N ASN A 23 17.20 2.20 9.46
CA ASN A 23 17.85 3.33 8.81
C ASN A 23 18.65 4.17 9.83
N PRO A 24 19.95 4.48 9.57
CA PRO A 24 20.79 5.27 10.48
C PRO A 24 20.30 6.72 10.67
N GLU A 25 19.64 7.31 9.66
CA GLU A 25 19.10 8.66 9.73
C GLU A 25 17.87 8.78 10.63
N VAL A 26 17.26 7.64 11.00
CA VAL A 26 16.08 7.57 11.85
C VAL A 26 16.47 7.30 13.29
N SER A 27 16.13 8.22 14.18
CA SER A 27 16.35 8.09 15.62
C SER A 27 15.18 7.38 16.30
N LYS A 28 13.94 7.60 15.80
CA LYS A 28 12.73 7.05 16.39
C LYS A 28 11.66 6.85 15.33
N VAL A 29 10.95 5.73 15.38
CA VAL A 29 9.74 5.43 14.59
C VAL A 29 8.56 5.31 15.55
N VAL A 30 7.60 6.21 15.44
CA VAL A 30 6.33 6.12 16.14
C VAL A 30 5.31 5.48 15.23
N VAL A 31 4.77 4.35 15.63
CA VAL A 31 3.70 3.65 14.94
C VAL A 31 2.37 4.06 15.54
N TYR A 32 1.49 4.67 14.75
CA TYR A 32 0.14 5.06 15.16
C TYR A 32 -0.89 4.22 14.41
N ASP A 33 -1.57 3.33 15.13
CA ASP A 33 -2.51 2.37 14.55
C ASP A 33 -3.62 2.02 15.55
N ASN A 34 -4.84 1.82 15.08
CA ASN A 34 -5.96 1.38 15.90
C ASN A 34 -6.18 -0.14 15.88
N LEU A 35 -5.30 -0.88 15.19
CA LEU A 35 -5.34 -2.34 15.05
C LEU A 35 -6.68 -2.91 14.55
N SER A 36 -7.46 -2.09 13.82
CA SER A 36 -8.78 -2.48 13.30
C SER A 36 -8.74 -3.65 12.32
N ARG A 37 -7.56 -4.06 11.85
CA ARG A 37 -7.34 -5.26 11.04
C ARG A 37 -6.95 -6.49 11.84
N GLU A 38 -6.86 -6.39 13.17
CA GLU A 38 -6.45 -7.48 14.07
C GLU A 38 -5.09 -8.08 13.67
N ASN A 39 -4.20 -7.25 13.14
CA ASN A 39 -2.88 -7.66 12.70
C ASN A 39 -1.84 -7.29 13.77
N TYR A 40 -1.32 -8.30 14.44
CA TYR A 40 -0.38 -8.14 15.56
C TYR A 40 1.05 -8.55 15.21
N ASN A 41 1.32 -8.87 13.94
CA ASN A 41 2.61 -9.45 13.54
C ASN A 41 3.80 -8.51 13.73
N LEU A 42 3.59 -7.19 13.63
CA LEU A 42 4.62 -6.20 13.95
C LEU A 42 5.16 -6.37 15.38
N PHE A 43 4.33 -6.83 16.32
CA PHE A 43 4.66 -6.92 17.76
C PHE A 43 5.25 -8.27 18.15
N ILE A 44 5.02 -9.32 17.36
CA ILE A 44 5.34 -10.71 17.73
C ILE A 44 6.59 -11.19 17.01
N ASN A 45 6.77 -10.84 15.76
CA ASN A 45 7.77 -11.48 14.89
C ASN A 45 9.00 -10.59 14.69
N ALA A 46 10.01 -10.83 15.52
CA ALA A 46 11.26 -10.09 15.47
C ALA A 46 12.39 -10.90 14.82
N THR A 47 12.12 -11.55 13.70
CA THR A 47 13.14 -12.35 12.98
C THR A 47 14.18 -11.49 12.24
N LYS A 48 13.89 -10.20 11.97
CA LYS A 48 14.88 -9.25 11.44
C LYS A 48 15.61 -8.59 12.61
N GLN A 49 16.94 -8.46 12.52
CA GLN A 49 17.77 -7.66 13.42
C GLN A 49 17.41 -6.17 13.26
N VAL A 50 16.35 -5.75 13.91
CA VAL A 50 15.88 -4.36 13.90
C VAL A 50 16.16 -3.76 15.26
N SER A 51 16.58 -2.51 15.30
CA SER A 51 16.71 -1.73 16.54
C SER A 51 15.33 -1.49 17.15
N LYS A 52 14.82 -2.48 17.89
CA LYS A 52 13.48 -2.42 18.53
C LYS A 52 13.32 -1.21 19.43
N ASP A 53 14.41 -0.77 20.03
CA ASP A 53 14.44 0.41 20.91
C ASP A 53 14.05 1.71 20.19
N LYS A 54 14.16 1.73 18.85
CA LYS A 54 13.72 2.87 18.04
C LYS A 54 12.21 2.87 17.75
N ILE A 55 11.50 1.75 17.94
CA ILE A 55 10.08 1.65 17.61
C ILE A 55 9.24 1.91 18.86
N GLN A 56 8.36 2.89 18.77
CA GLN A 56 7.34 3.17 19.76
C GLN A 56 5.96 2.96 19.16
N PHE A 57 5.10 2.22 19.84
CA PHE A 57 3.71 2.04 19.45
C PHE A 57 2.78 2.96 20.22
N GLU A 58 1.89 3.62 19.49
CA GLU A 58 0.81 4.45 20.01
C GLU A 58 -0.52 3.93 19.44
N PHE A 59 -1.28 3.23 20.28
CA PHE A 59 -2.63 2.82 19.91
C PHE A 59 -3.53 4.06 19.74
N GLY A 60 -4.18 4.24 18.57
CA GLY A 60 -5.06 5.39 18.37
C GLY A 60 -5.76 5.40 17.03
N ASP A 61 -6.84 6.18 16.98
CA ASP A 61 -7.64 6.39 15.79
C ASP A 61 -7.34 7.75 15.13
N LEU A 62 -7.40 7.82 13.80
CA LEU A 62 -7.18 9.08 13.05
C LEU A 62 -8.20 10.16 13.39
N LEU A 63 -9.36 9.79 13.89
CA LEU A 63 -10.40 10.73 14.31
C LEU A 63 -10.22 11.27 15.74
N ASP A 64 -9.21 10.76 16.47
CA ASP A 64 -8.82 11.33 17.77
C ASP A 64 -7.79 12.47 17.59
N THR A 65 -8.29 13.64 17.24
CA THR A 65 -7.48 14.84 16.97
C THR A 65 -6.57 15.23 18.13
N ARG A 66 -7.02 15.04 19.37
CA ARG A 66 -6.20 15.38 20.56
C ARG A 66 -4.98 14.48 20.65
N LYS A 67 -5.19 13.19 20.42
CA LYS A 67 -4.11 12.20 20.45
C LYS A 67 -3.13 12.39 19.30
N ILE A 68 -3.64 12.63 18.09
CA ILE A 68 -2.80 12.95 16.92
C ILE A 68 -1.88 14.13 17.20
N LYS A 69 -2.40 15.25 17.72
CA LYS A 69 -1.61 16.44 18.06
C LYS A 69 -0.51 16.12 19.09
N LYS A 70 -0.83 15.31 20.11
CA LYS A 70 0.15 14.87 21.09
C LYS A 70 1.26 14.03 20.47
N VAL A 71 0.90 13.09 19.60
CA VAL A 71 1.85 12.18 18.94
C VAL A 71 2.75 12.91 17.93
N LEU A 72 2.23 13.94 17.26
CA LEU A 72 2.99 14.76 16.32
C LEU A 72 4.06 15.62 16.97
N SER A 73 4.01 15.83 18.28
CA SER A 73 5.01 16.64 18.99
C SER A 73 6.40 16.02 18.84
N GLY A 74 7.31 16.78 18.23
CA GLY A 74 8.70 16.37 17.99
C GLY A 74 8.88 15.38 16.83
N ILE A 75 7.86 15.19 15.97
CA ILE A 75 7.96 14.43 14.72
C ILE A 75 8.49 15.34 13.61
N ASP A 76 9.47 14.83 12.85
CA ASP A 76 10.05 15.50 11.69
C ASP A 76 9.35 15.09 10.37
N VAL A 77 9.00 13.79 10.24
CA VAL A 77 8.44 13.21 9.00
C VAL A 77 7.24 12.34 9.31
N VAL A 78 6.19 12.47 8.51
CA VAL A 78 4.97 11.67 8.63
C VAL A 78 4.78 10.80 7.38
N TYR A 79 4.70 9.49 7.57
CA TYR A 79 4.20 8.53 6.58
C TYR A 79 2.74 8.20 6.91
N HIS A 80 1.84 8.60 6.04
CA HIS A 80 0.41 8.35 6.23
C HIS A 80 -0.06 7.19 5.37
N LEU A 81 -0.07 5.98 5.97
CA LEU A 81 -0.52 4.73 5.35
C LEU A 81 -1.87 4.27 5.92
N ALA A 82 -2.31 4.80 7.06
CA ALA A 82 -3.57 4.42 7.66
C ALA A 82 -4.72 4.66 6.68
N ALA A 83 -5.42 3.59 6.34
CA ALA A 83 -6.56 3.63 5.44
C ALA A 83 -7.43 2.38 5.61
N ARG A 84 -8.73 2.56 5.44
CA ARG A 84 -9.62 1.46 5.13
C ARG A 84 -9.34 1.06 3.68
N ALA A 85 -8.72 -0.10 3.45
CA ALA A 85 -8.42 -0.57 2.11
C ALA A 85 -9.61 -1.33 1.50
N SER A 86 -9.80 -1.23 0.19
CA SER A 86 -10.86 -1.92 -0.53
C SER A 86 -10.66 -3.44 -0.45
N THR A 87 -11.72 -4.13 -0.09
CA THR A 87 -11.91 -5.55 -0.33
C THR A 87 -12.98 -5.72 -1.42
N PRO A 88 -13.07 -6.87 -2.12
CA PRO A 88 -14.08 -7.09 -3.17
C PRO A 88 -15.53 -6.84 -2.74
N PHE A 89 -15.82 -6.85 -1.42
CA PHE A 89 -17.16 -6.67 -0.84
C PHE A 89 -17.31 -5.38 -0.04
N ALA A 90 -16.47 -4.39 -0.25
CA ALA A 90 -16.37 -3.18 0.58
C ALA A 90 -17.55 -2.17 0.43
N ASN A 91 -18.57 -2.48 -0.36
CA ASN A 91 -19.71 -1.56 -0.56
C ASN A 91 -20.69 -1.53 0.62
N THR A 92 -20.52 -2.39 1.63
CA THR A 92 -21.44 -2.46 2.78
C THR A 92 -21.20 -1.35 3.79
N ASP A 93 -19.96 -0.81 3.90
CA ASP A 93 -19.56 0.14 4.94
C ASP A 93 -18.97 1.42 4.34
N SER A 94 -19.66 2.02 3.38
CA SER A 94 -19.15 3.19 2.64
C SER A 94 -18.75 4.37 3.53
N HIS A 95 -19.49 4.59 4.62
CA HIS A 95 -19.22 5.67 5.57
C HIS A 95 -17.85 5.49 6.27
N LEU A 96 -17.38 4.26 6.52
CA LEU A 96 -16.09 4.02 7.16
C LEU A 96 -14.92 4.41 6.24
N PHE A 97 -15.09 4.27 4.92
CA PHE A 97 -14.08 4.76 3.97
C PHE A 97 -13.97 6.28 4.00
N GLU A 98 -15.11 6.99 4.06
CA GLU A 98 -15.12 8.45 4.18
C GLU A 98 -14.54 8.89 5.52
N GLN A 99 -14.93 8.26 6.62
CA GLN A 99 -14.40 8.63 7.95
C GLN A 99 -12.90 8.43 8.06
N VAL A 100 -12.38 7.28 7.65
CA VAL A 100 -10.96 6.96 7.84
C VAL A 100 -10.09 7.60 6.77
N ASN A 101 -10.43 7.42 5.49
CA ASN A 101 -9.53 7.81 4.40
C ASN A 101 -9.63 9.29 4.03
N HIS A 102 -10.79 9.90 4.20
CA HIS A 102 -11.00 11.33 3.90
C HIS A 102 -10.88 12.16 5.17
N TRP A 103 -11.82 12.02 6.12
CA TRP A 103 -11.81 12.83 7.34
C TRP A 103 -10.58 12.57 8.22
N GLY A 104 -10.17 11.31 8.40
CA GLY A 104 -8.95 10.97 9.15
C GLY A 104 -7.69 11.59 8.53
N THR A 105 -7.59 11.63 7.18
CA THR A 105 -6.50 12.35 6.49
C THR A 105 -6.61 13.86 6.72
N ALA A 106 -7.82 14.43 6.67
CA ALA A 106 -8.05 15.86 6.94
C ALA A 106 -7.60 16.24 8.36
N GLU A 107 -8.00 15.46 9.37
CA GLU A 107 -7.62 15.69 10.77
C GLU A 107 -6.11 15.64 10.98
N LEU A 108 -5.43 14.67 10.36
CA LEU A 108 -3.98 14.59 10.41
C LEU A 108 -3.33 15.82 9.76
N VAL A 109 -3.81 16.25 8.59
CA VAL A 109 -3.29 17.43 7.89
C VAL A 109 -3.50 18.70 8.74
N TYR A 110 -4.68 18.90 9.32
CA TYR A 110 -4.95 20.06 10.18
C TYR A 110 -4.05 20.04 11.43
N ALA A 111 -3.84 18.87 12.04
CA ALA A 111 -2.94 18.76 13.18
C ALA A 111 -1.47 19.08 12.82
N ILE A 112 -1.01 18.67 11.63
CA ILE A 112 0.33 19.01 11.10
C ILE A 112 0.46 20.52 10.90
N GLU A 113 -0.54 21.17 10.31
CA GLU A 113 -0.55 22.61 10.09
C GLU A 113 -0.51 23.42 11.40
N GLU A 114 -1.17 22.93 12.45
CA GLU A 114 -1.22 23.59 13.73
C GLU A 114 0.09 23.44 14.53
N ILE A 115 0.70 22.24 14.52
CA ILE A 115 1.90 21.95 15.33
C ILE A 115 3.18 22.50 14.67
N GLN A 116 3.27 22.54 13.36
CA GLN A 116 4.37 23.14 12.58
C GLN A 116 5.77 22.51 12.81
N THR A 117 5.88 21.36 13.48
CA THR A 117 7.18 20.67 13.68
C THR A 117 7.51 19.74 12.54
N VAL A 118 6.50 19.23 11.84
CA VAL A 118 6.65 18.30 10.71
C VAL A 118 7.21 19.03 9.49
N LYS A 119 8.27 18.48 8.89
CA LYS A 119 8.97 19.05 7.72
C LYS A 119 8.56 18.40 6.41
N LYS A 120 8.15 17.13 6.48
CA LYS A 120 7.77 16.33 5.30
C LYS A 120 6.61 15.40 5.63
N MET A 121 5.64 15.33 4.72
CA MET A 121 4.57 14.34 4.75
C MET A 121 4.59 13.49 3.49
N ILE A 122 4.52 12.18 3.64
CA ILE A 122 4.36 11.21 2.56
C ILE A 122 2.98 10.56 2.73
N TYR A 123 2.07 10.83 1.80
CA TYR A 123 0.73 10.26 1.79
C TYR A 123 0.65 9.11 0.80
N VAL A 124 0.36 7.92 1.28
CA VAL A 124 0.15 6.76 0.42
C VAL A 124 -1.32 6.71 -0.03
N SER A 125 -1.54 7.20 -1.25
CA SER A 125 -2.79 7.12 -1.98
C SER A 125 -2.85 5.82 -2.80
N SER A 126 -3.66 5.78 -3.84
CA SER A 126 -3.85 4.58 -4.65
C SER A 126 -4.14 4.93 -6.11
N CYS A 127 -3.64 4.13 -7.05
CA CYS A 127 -4.04 4.21 -8.45
C CYS A 127 -5.56 4.03 -8.65
N SER A 128 -6.28 3.56 -7.64
CA SER A 128 -7.76 3.46 -7.68
C SER A 128 -8.47 4.80 -7.91
N VAL A 129 -7.81 5.92 -7.67
CA VAL A 129 -8.34 7.28 -7.93
C VAL A 129 -8.57 7.54 -9.41
N TYR A 130 -7.83 6.90 -10.30
CA TYR A 130 -8.02 7.06 -11.75
C TYR A 130 -9.30 6.39 -12.28
N GLY A 131 -9.83 5.39 -11.56
CA GLY A 131 -11.00 4.64 -11.98
C GLY A 131 -10.64 3.49 -12.93
N SER A 132 -11.41 3.33 -14.01
CA SER A 132 -11.27 2.25 -14.98
C SER A 132 -11.20 2.81 -16.38
N GLY A 133 -10.30 2.25 -17.19
CA GLY A 133 -10.12 2.60 -18.61
C GLY A 133 -9.10 1.70 -19.28
N LYS A 134 -9.14 1.65 -20.62
CA LYS A 134 -8.22 0.85 -21.45
C LYS A 134 -6.96 1.61 -21.82
N GLU A 135 -6.99 2.94 -21.73
CA GLU A 135 -5.86 3.81 -22.05
C GLU A 135 -4.76 3.70 -21.00
N LEU A 136 -3.54 3.96 -21.41
CA LEU A 136 -2.40 4.02 -20.51
C LEU A 136 -2.47 5.30 -19.67
N ILE A 137 -2.48 5.14 -18.36
CA ILE A 137 -2.68 6.19 -17.38
C ILE A 137 -1.32 6.68 -16.85
N ASP A 138 -1.16 7.98 -16.74
CA ASP A 138 -0.03 8.62 -16.06
C ASP A 138 -0.51 9.64 -15.01
N GLU A 139 0.43 10.38 -14.39
CA GLU A 139 0.11 11.36 -13.34
C GLU A 139 -0.65 12.59 -13.85
N SER A 140 -0.69 12.84 -15.17
CA SER A 140 -1.46 13.92 -15.79
C SER A 140 -2.92 13.53 -16.06
N THR A 141 -3.22 12.23 -16.02
CA THR A 141 -4.56 11.71 -16.31
C THR A 141 -5.57 12.18 -15.26
N ILE A 142 -6.71 12.67 -15.73
CA ILE A 142 -7.81 13.14 -14.88
C ILE A 142 -8.34 11.99 -14.03
N VAL A 143 -8.42 12.21 -12.72
CA VAL A 143 -8.95 11.23 -11.77
C VAL A 143 -10.46 11.09 -11.92
N ASN A 144 -10.95 9.83 -11.95
CA ASN A 144 -12.37 9.50 -12.08
C ASN A 144 -12.70 8.20 -11.33
N PRO A 145 -12.59 8.21 -9.99
CA PRO A 145 -12.74 7.00 -9.20
C PRO A 145 -14.14 6.39 -9.33
N LYS A 146 -14.20 5.07 -9.45
CA LYS A 146 -15.45 4.30 -9.61
C LYS A 146 -15.82 3.51 -8.35
N THR A 147 -15.00 3.58 -7.31
CA THR A 147 -15.22 2.88 -6.05
C THR A 147 -15.20 3.88 -4.90
N ILE A 148 -15.93 3.57 -3.84
CA ILE A 148 -15.96 4.38 -2.61
C ILE A 148 -14.54 4.55 -2.05
N TYR A 149 -13.73 3.50 -2.11
CA TYR A 149 -12.31 3.57 -1.75
C TYR A 149 -11.55 4.60 -2.59
N GLY A 150 -11.67 4.53 -3.92
CA GLY A 150 -11.00 5.49 -4.81
C GLY A 150 -11.46 6.93 -4.55
N VAL A 151 -12.77 7.15 -4.35
CA VAL A 151 -13.34 8.47 -4.02
C VAL A 151 -12.76 8.98 -2.69
N SER A 152 -12.76 8.17 -1.64
CA SER A 152 -12.26 8.58 -0.33
C SER A 152 -10.75 8.87 -0.33
N LYS A 153 -9.95 8.12 -1.11
CA LYS A 153 -8.52 8.39 -1.29
C LYS A 153 -8.28 9.70 -2.06
N MET A 154 -9.02 9.94 -3.14
CA MET A 154 -8.97 11.19 -3.91
C MET A 154 -9.28 12.41 -3.04
N ARG A 155 -10.33 12.34 -2.22
CA ARG A 155 -10.66 13.43 -1.27
C ARG A 155 -9.56 13.64 -0.22
N GLY A 156 -8.90 12.58 0.23
CA GLY A 156 -7.71 12.69 1.08
C GLY A 156 -6.56 13.41 0.39
N GLU A 157 -6.33 13.15 -0.92
CA GLU A 157 -5.30 13.85 -1.71
C GLU A 157 -5.53 15.37 -1.74
N GLU A 158 -6.78 15.84 -1.80
CA GLU A 158 -7.10 17.28 -1.83
C GLU A 158 -6.54 18.02 -0.60
N HIS A 159 -6.63 17.44 0.58
CA HIS A 159 -6.05 18.00 1.80
C HIS A 159 -4.51 18.02 1.76
N VAL A 160 -3.90 16.96 1.24
CA VAL A 160 -2.44 16.85 1.16
C VAL A 160 -1.87 17.76 0.07
N VAL A 161 -2.55 17.94 -1.07
CA VAL A 161 -2.19 18.92 -2.10
C VAL A 161 -2.18 20.34 -1.50
N ARG A 162 -3.21 20.69 -0.72
CA ARG A 162 -3.27 21.96 0.00
C ARG A 162 -2.11 22.10 1.00
N LEU A 163 -1.77 21.05 1.73
CA LEU A 163 -0.62 21.05 2.64
C LEU A 163 0.69 21.27 1.87
N GLY A 164 0.81 20.70 0.67
CA GLY A 164 1.96 20.86 -0.23
C GLY A 164 2.29 22.30 -0.64
N THR A 165 1.34 23.23 -0.49
CA THR A 165 1.61 24.66 -0.68
C THR A 165 2.32 25.33 0.51
N LYS A 166 2.39 24.65 1.66
CA LYS A 166 2.94 25.17 2.92
C LYS A 166 4.21 24.47 3.36
N MET A 167 4.37 23.20 3.01
CA MET A 167 5.51 22.36 3.38
C MET A 167 5.71 21.24 2.36
N ASN A 168 6.80 20.48 2.46
CA ASN A 168 7.01 19.33 1.58
C ASN A 168 5.97 18.22 1.86
N ALA A 169 5.08 17.97 0.90
CA ALA A 169 4.06 16.93 0.97
C ALA A 169 4.02 16.14 -0.35
N VAL A 170 4.41 14.87 -0.29
CA VAL A 170 4.50 13.96 -1.44
C VAL A 170 3.33 12.99 -1.42
N ILE A 171 2.62 12.88 -2.52
CA ILE A 171 1.51 11.94 -2.70
C ILE A 171 1.97 10.76 -3.56
N ILE A 172 1.86 9.55 -3.05
CA ILE A 172 2.22 8.32 -3.75
C ILE A 172 0.95 7.55 -4.09
N ARG A 173 0.56 7.53 -5.37
CA ARG A 173 -0.51 6.67 -5.89
C ARG A 173 0.05 5.28 -6.12
N LEU A 174 -0.16 4.40 -5.14
CA LEU A 174 0.39 3.06 -5.12
C LEU A 174 -0.46 2.10 -5.95
N GLY A 175 0.19 1.25 -6.76
CA GLY A 175 -0.42 0.12 -7.46
C GLY A 175 -0.87 -0.98 -6.50
N ASN A 176 -1.34 -2.12 -7.06
CA ASN A 176 -1.70 -3.27 -6.23
C ASN A 176 -0.41 -3.91 -5.68
N VAL A 177 -0.26 -3.91 -4.37
CA VAL A 177 0.92 -4.47 -3.71
C VAL A 177 0.79 -5.98 -3.58
N TYR A 178 1.86 -6.71 -3.88
CA TYR A 178 1.98 -8.15 -3.69
C TYR A 178 3.32 -8.53 -3.08
N GLY A 179 3.45 -9.79 -2.69
CA GLY A 179 4.65 -10.35 -2.09
C GLY A 179 4.51 -10.63 -0.59
N TYR A 180 5.46 -11.34 -0.05
CA TYR A 180 5.44 -11.74 1.34
C TYR A 180 5.71 -10.57 2.29
N SER A 181 4.93 -10.52 3.34
CA SER A 181 5.16 -9.78 4.57
C SER A 181 4.51 -10.56 5.71
N SER A 182 5.04 -10.44 6.92
CA SER A 182 4.41 -11.03 8.11
C SER A 182 2.97 -10.53 8.31
N SER A 183 2.68 -9.32 7.83
CA SER A 183 1.39 -8.64 7.88
C SER A 183 0.66 -8.61 6.55
N MET A 184 0.98 -9.52 5.63
CA MET A 184 0.45 -9.48 4.27
C MET A 184 -1.06 -9.63 4.21
N ARG A 185 -1.63 -9.13 3.11
CA ARG A 185 -3.06 -9.21 2.81
C ARG A 185 -3.33 -10.43 1.94
N PHE A 186 -4.08 -11.38 2.48
CA PHE A 186 -4.54 -12.55 1.72
C PHE A 186 -5.72 -12.27 0.76
N ASP A 187 -6.32 -11.08 0.84
CA ASP A 187 -7.35 -10.61 -0.08
C ASP A 187 -6.78 -9.87 -1.31
N ALA A 188 -5.48 -9.55 -1.34
CA ALA A 188 -4.79 -9.04 -2.51
C ALA A 188 -4.64 -10.16 -3.56
N VAL A 189 -4.95 -9.88 -4.83
CA VAL A 189 -5.18 -10.91 -5.85
C VAL A 189 -4.00 -11.87 -6.03
N ILE A 190 -2.76 -11.36 -6.16
CA ILE A 190 -1.57 -12.22 -6.31
C ILE A 190 -1.33 -13.02 -5.02
N ASN A 191 -1.39 -12.39 -3.86
CA ASN A 191 -1.20 -13.07 -2.58
C ASN A 191 -2.23 -14.18 -2.36
N LYS A 192 -3.49 -13.89 -2.72
CA LYS A 192 -4.58 -14.86 -2.67
C LYS A 192 -4.33 -16.05 -3.60
N PHE A 193 -3.93 -15.79 -4.84
CA PHE A 193 -3.66 -16.85 -5.80
C PHE A 193 -2.50 -17.73 -5.35
N MET A 194 -1.40 -17.13 -4.88
CA MET A 194 -0.26 -17.89 -4.34
C MET A 194 -0.67 -18.78 -3.16
N PHE A 195 -1.45 -18.24 -2.22
CA PHE A 195 -1.94 -19.00 -1.07
C PHE A 195 -2.90 -20.13 -1.47
N GLU A 196 -3.88 -19.83 -2.32
CA GLU A 196 -4.87 -20.83 -2.76
C GLU A 196 -4.24 -21.89 -3.64
N SER A 197 -3.29 -21.54 -4.52
CA SER A 197 -2.54 -22.50 -5.30
C SER A 197 -1.72 -23.46 -4.43
N HIS A 198 -1.07 -22.92 -3.39
CA HIS A 198 -0.22 -23.72 -2.51
C HIS A 198 -1.00 -24.69 -1.62
N TYR A 199 -2.11 -24.22 -1.02
CA TYR A 199 -2.83 -24.99 -0.01
C TYR A 199 -4.11 -25.65 -0.51
N LYS A 200 -4.70 -25.15 -1.60
CA LYS A 200 -5.98 -25.67 -2.14
C LYS A 200 -5.83 -26.29 -3.52
N ASN A 201 -4.67 -26.13 -4.17
CA ASN A 201 -4.45 -26.48 -5.56
C ASN A 201 -5.55 -25.99 -6.52
N ARG A 202 -6.27 -24.94 -6.14
CA ARG A 202 -7.42 -24.42 -6.88
C ARG A 202 -7.64 -22.93 -6.60
N ILE A 203 -7.79 -22.14 -7.66
CA ILE A 203 -8.13 -20.71 -7.58
C ILE A 203 -9.48 -20.40 -8.22
N SER A 204 -10.13 -19.34 -7.70
CA SER A 204 -11.37 -18.80 -8.26
C SER A 204 -11.14 -17.43 -8.85
N ILE A 205 -11.47 -17.27 -10.14
CA ILE A 205 -11.25 -16.06 -10.91
C ILE A 205 -12.60 -15.37 -11.12
N HIS A 206 -12.74 -14.15 -10.64
CA HIS A 206 -13.92 -13.34 -10.89
C HIS A 206 -13.82 -12.64 -12.25
N GLY A 207 -14.95 -12.60 -12.98
CA GLY A 207 -15.02 -12.04 -14.31
C GLY A 207 -14.42 -12.96 -15.38
N ASN A 208 -13.96 -12.37 -16.47
CA ASN A 208 -13.43 -13.12 -17.63
C ASN A 208 -11.90 -13.29 -17.64
N GLY A 209 -11.19 -12.79 -16.62
CA GLY A 209 -9.74 -12.90 -16.51
C GLY A 209 -8.92 -11.93 -17.39
N ARG A 210 -9.55 -11.16 -18.28
CA ARG A 210 -8.85 -10.25 -19.22
C ARG A 210 -8.61 -8.85 -18.65
N GLN A 211 -9.14 -8.58 -17.45
CA GLN A 211 -8.91 -7.30 -16.77
C GLN A 211 -7.44 -7.14 -16.39
N SER A 212 -6.83 -6.06 -16.88
CA SER A 212 -5.47 -5.68 -16.52
C SER A 212 -5.45 -4.84 -15.24
N ARG A 213 -4.40 -5.00 -14.45
CA ARG A 213 -4.12 -4.19 -13.25
C ARG A 213 -2.65 -3.90 -13.13
N SER A 214 -2.32 -2.79 -12.51
CA SER A 214 -0.93 -2.46 -12.22
C SER A 214 -0.53 -2.97 -10.83
N PHE A 215 0.67 -3.52 -10.75
CA PHE A 215 1.22 -4.16 -9.57
C PHE A 215 2.60 -3.61 -9.21
N ILE A 216 2.96 -3.81 -7.94
CA ILE A 216 4.30 -3.56 -7.43
C ILE A 216 4.61 -4.55 -6.30
N HIS A 217 5.84 -5.07 -6.27
CA HIS A 217 6.31 -5.91 -5.18
C HIS A 217 6.46 -5.11 -3.88
N VAL A 218 6.09 -5.68 -2.73
CA VAL A 218 6.09 -5.00 -1.44
C VAL A 218 7.45 -4.43 -1.06
N GLU A 219 8.55 -5.16 -1.33
CA GLU A 219 9.90 -4.66 -1.04
C GLU A 219 10.23 -3.42 -1.87
N LYS A 220 9.91 -3.40 -3.17
CA LYS A 220 10.14 -2.23 -4.04
C LYS A 220 9.31 -1.02 -3.62
N ALA A 221 8.06 -1.26 -3.20
CA ALA A 221 7.22 -0.21 -2.65
C ALA A 221 7.83 0.39 -1.38
N VAL A 222 8.32 -0.46 -0.48
CA VAL A 222 8.94 -0.04 0.78
C VAL A 222 10.30 0.63 0.55
N ASP A 223 11.14 0.09 -0.34
CA ASP A 223 12.42 0.70 -0.71
C ASP A 223 12.22 2.11 -1.29
N SER A 224 11.19 2.27 -2.12
CA SER A 224 10.85 3.58 -2.68
C SER A 224 10.35 4.54 -1.60
N LEU A 225 9.46 4.08 -0.71
CA LEU A 225 8.97 4.89 0.40
C LEU A 225 10.10 5.31 1.35
N GLU A 226 11.01 4.39 1.69
CA GLU A 226 12.18 4.71 2.52
C GLU A 226 13.08 5.74 1.83
N ALA A 227 13.36 5.58 0.54
CA ALA A 227 14.20 6.49 -0.21
C ALA A 227 13.65 7.94 -0.24
N ILE A 228 12.33 8.13 -0.19
CA ILE A 228 11.70 9.46 -0.10
C ILE A 228 12.09 10.19 1.19
N LEU A 229 12.46 9.47 2.26
CA LEU A 229 12.85 10.07 3.53
C LEU A 229 13.94 11.11 3.37
N THR A 230 15.00 10.75 2.67
CA THR A 230 16.24 11.55 2.56
C THR A 230 16.39 12.28 1.23
N LYS A 231 15.59 11.90 0.22
CA LYS A 231 15.64 12.53 -1.10
C LYS A 231 14.86 13.83 -1.14
N ASP A 232 15.39 14.80 -1.87
CA ASP A 232 14.69 16.05 -2.17
C ASP A 232 13.73 15.82 -3.35
N ILE A 233 12.52 15.42 -3.00
CA ILE A 233 11.43 15.16 -3.96
C ILE A 233 10.41 16.29 -3.81
N PRO A 234 10.09 17.02 -4.88
CA PRO A 234 9.09 18.10 -4.83
C PRO A 234 7.72 17.63 -4.36
N SER A 235 6.98 18.53 -3.74
CA SER A 235 5.55 18.32 -3.46
C SER A 235 4.81 18.16 -4.77
N ASP A 236 4.40 16.92 -5.07
CA ASP A 236 3.62 16.57 -6.27
C ASP A 236 2.98 15.19 -6.06
N ILE A 237 2.25 14.73 -7.06
CA ILE A 237 1.65 13.42 -7.15
C ILE A 237 2.54 12.52 -8.01
N TYR A 238 2.82 11.34 -7.51
CA TYR A 238 3.65 10.33 -8.16
C TYR A 238 2.96 8.98 -8.18
N ASN A 239 2.96 8.31 -9.31
CA ASN A 239 2.58 6.91 -9.38
C ASN A 239 3.76 6.03 -8.91
N LEU A 240 3.44 4.99 -8.16
CA LEU A 240 4.40 3.97 -7.76
C LEU A 240 3.84 2.60 -8.13
N THR A 241 4.28 2.12 -9.28
CA THR A 241 3.89 0.84 -9.88
C THR A 241 5.05 0.30 -10.71
N GLU A 242 5.05 -0.99 -10.95
CA GLU A 242 6.13 -1.67 -11.66
C GLU A 242 5.68 -2.27 -12.97
N ARG A 243 4.57 -3.01 -12.94
CA ARG A 243 4.10 -3.78 -14.10
C ARG A 243 2.59 -3.81 -14.21
N ASN A 244 2.10 -3.96 -15.43
CA ASN A 244 0.69 -4.24 -15.70
C ASN A 244 0.56 -5.70 -16.11
N LEU A 245 -0.35 -6.44 -15.46
CA LEU A 245 -0.63 -7.85 -15.77
C LEU A 245 -2.12 -8.03 -15.99
N GLU A 246 -2.48 -8.81 -16.98
CA GLU A 246 -3.81 -9.42 -17.08
C GLU A 246 -3.92 -10.57 -16.07
N ILE A 247 -5.12 -10.85 -15.61
CA ILE A 247 -5.30 -11.96 -14.66
C ILE A 247 -4.96 -13.31 -15.31
N TYR A 248 -5.13 -13.43 -16.66
CA TYR A 248 -4.70 -14.63 -17.40
C TYR A 248 -3.18 -14.81 -17.34
N ASP A 249 -2.41 -13.76 -17.64
CA ASP A 249 -0.94 -13.83 -17.57
C ASP A 249 -0.47 -14.24 -16.18
N LEU A 250 -1.12 -13.70 -15.14
CA LEU A 250 -0.83 -14.08 -13.75
C LEU A 250 -1.13 -15.56 -13.48
N ILE A 251 -2.19 -16.12 -14.06
CA ILE A 251 -2.53 -17.54 -13.89
C ILE A 251 -1.46 -18.43 -14.54
N ASP A 252 -0.99 -18.07 -15.73
CA ASP A 252 0.03 -18.83 -16.44
C ASP A 252 1.34 -18.86 -15.63
N GLU A 253 1.80 -17.74 -15.12
CA GLU A 253 2.96 -17.66 -14.23
C GLU A 253 2.79 -18.50 -12.95
N VAL A 254 1.61 -18.46 -12.33
CA VAL A 254 1.33 -19.27 -11.13
C VAL A 254 1.29 -20.76 -11.48
N LYS A 255 0.79 -21.14 -12.68
CA LYS A 255 0.79 -22.54 -13.13
C LYS A 255 2.18 -23.09 -13.37
N ASP A 256 3.13 -22.28 -13.80
CA ASP A 256 4.52 -22.71 -13.94
C ASP A 256 5.11 -23.14 -12.60
N LEU A 257 4.70 -22.52 -11.51
CA LEU A 257 5.08 -22.89 -10.14
C LEU A 257 4.23 -24.02 -9.54
N TYR A 258 3.00 -24.20 -10.01
CA TYR A 258 2.03 -25.18 -9.55
C TYR A 258 1.36 -25.89 -10.74
N PRO A 259 2.05 -26.86 -11.39
CA PRO A 259 1.58 -27.47 -12.65
C PRO A 259 0.22 -28.19 -12.57
N SER A 260 -0.17 -28.66 -11.37
CA SER A 260 -1.46 -29.31 -11.12
C SER A 260 -2.60 -28.34 -10.77
N LEU A 261 -2.33 -27.01 -10.79
CA LEU A 261 -3.30 -25.99 -10.39
C LEU A 261 -4.57 -26.05 -11.26
N GLU A 262 -5.72 -26.18 -10.59
CA GLU A 262 -7.03 -25.99 -11.20
C GLU A 262 -7.50 -24.55 -11.03
N PHE A 263 -8.26 -24.03 -12.01
CA PHE A 263 -8.90 -22.74 -11.88
C PHE A 263 -10.32 -22.76 -12.45
N ILE A 264 -11.18 -21.95 -11.82
CA ILE A 264 -12.57 -21.78 -12.26
C ILE A 264 -12.90 -20.31 -12.41
N PHE A 265 -13.64 -19.99 -13.46
CA PHE A 265 -14.21 -18.66 -13.62
C PHE A 265 -15.56 -18.60 -12.94
N ILE A 266 -15.74 -17.57 -12.10
CA ILE A 266 -17.01 -17.28 -11.43
C ILE A 266 -17.47 -15.87 -11.83
N ASN A 267 -18.80 -15.69 -11.92
CA ASN A 267 -19.38 -14.40 -12.29
C ASN A 267 -18.81 -13.82 -13.61
N GLN A 268 -18.67 -14.64 -14.64
CA GLN A 268 -18.05 -14.27 -15.93
C GLN A 268 -18.73 -13.08 -16.64
N HIS A 269 -20.01 -12.82 -16.33
CA HIS A 269 -20.78 -11.68 -16.84
C HIS A 269 -20.37 -10.34 -16.24
N LEU A 270 -19.58 -10.33 -15.15
CA LEU A 270 -19.13 -9.09 -14.52
C LEU A 270 -17.95 -8.50 -15.30
N GLU A 271 -18.13 -7.29 -15.80
CA GLU A 271 -17.02 -6.46 -16.25
C GLU A 271 -16.28 -5.89 -15.04
N LEU A 272 -15.09 -6.41 -14.79
CA LEU A 272 -14.25 -5.93 -13.71
C LEU A 272 -13.39 -4.75 -14.19
N ARG A 273 -13.05 -3.88 -13.25
CA ARG A 273 -12.24 -2.70 -13.50
C ARG A 273 -10.93 -3.07 -14.19
N GLU A 274 -10.68 -2.45 -15.34
CA GLU A 274 -9.42 -2.50 -16.07
C GLU A 274 -8.62 -1.23 -15.82
N GLN A 275 -7.32 -1.35 -15.62
CA GLN A 275 -6.44 -0.22 -15.37
C GLN A 275 -5.00 -0.58 -15.74
N LYS A 276 -4.39 0.24 -16.61
CA LYS A 276 -2.98 0.16 -16.99
C LYS A 276 -2.29 1.48 -16.65
N ILE A 277 -1.30 1.44 -15.79
CA ILE A 277 -0.52 2.60 -15.39
C ILE A 277 0.80 2.59 -16.17
N ASN A 278 1.22 3.74 -16.68
CA ASN A 278 2.53 3.88 -17.31
C ASN A 278 3.62 3.53 -16.29
N PRO A 279 4.44 2.49 -16.52
CA PRO A 279 5.52 2.14 -15.59
C PRO A 279 6.63 3.21 -15.55
N GLU A 280 6.78 4.02 -16.61
CA GLU A 280 7.69 5.16 -16.66
C GLU A 280 7.10 6.35 -15.87
N THR A 281 7.05 6.21 -14.56
CA THR A 281 6.44 7.20 -13.65
C THR A 281 7.37 8.38 -13.37
N LYS A 282 6.81 9.53 -12.98
CA LYS A 282 7.60 10.70 -12.57
C LYS A 282 8.58 10.38 -11.42
N LEU A 283 8.22 9.44 -10.54
CA LEU A 283 9.04 9.07 -9.38
C LEU A 283 10.39 8.47 -9.78
N LEU A 284 10.46 7.76 -10.93
CA LEU A 284 11.69 7.14 -11.41
C LEU A 284 12.84 8.13 -11.66
N LYS A 285 12.54 9.40 -11.88
CA LYS A 285 13.55 10.46 -12.01
C LYS A 285 14.36 10.64 -10.72
N TYR A 286 13.77 10.30 -9.58
CA TYR A 286 14.35 10.48 -8.24
C TYR A 286 14.75 9.14 -7.64
N ILE A 287 13.95 8.10 -7.87
CA ILE A 287 14.08 6.77 -7.25
C ILE A 287 13.91 5.72 -8.35
N PRO A 288 15.00 5.18 -8.88
CA PRO A 288 14.93 4.08 -9.84
C PRO A 288 14.42 2.81 -9.16
N LEU A 289 13.52 2.08 -9.83
CA LEU A 289 13.06 0.78 -9.37
C LEU A 289 14.02 -0.32 -9.85
N LYS A 290 14.36 -1.23 -8.93
CA LYS A 290 15.11 -2.43 -9.27
C LYS A 290 14.26 -3.33 -10.17
N GLN A 291 14.77 -3.67 -11.34
CA GLN A 291 14.14 -4.65 -12.21
C GLN A 291 14.41 -6.06 -11.69
N THR A 292 13.37 -6.86 -11.57
CA THR A 292 13.44 -8.27 -11.19
C THR A 292 12.44 -9.08 -12.02
N ASP A 293 12.74 -10.32 -12.25
CA ASP A 293 11.87 -11.24 -12.94
C ASP A 293 10.64 -11.58 -12.07
N PHE A 294 9.46 -11.61 -12.68
CA PHE A 294 8.22 -11.84 -11.94
C PHE A 294 8.09 -13.28 -11.45
N THR A 295 8.51 -14.25 -12.27
CA THR A 295 8.51 -15.66 -11.91
C THR A 295 9.45 -15.93 -10.73
N GLU A 296 10.64 -15.25 -10.71
CA GLU A 296 11.56 -15.33 -9.59
C GLU A 296 10.95 -14.76 -8.30
N GLU A 297 10.24 -13.63 -8.37
CA GLU A 297 9.55 -13.04 -7.22
C GLU A 297 8.45 -13.96 -6.66
N LEU A 298 7.68 -14.60 -7.55
CA LEU A 298 6.67 -15.58 -7.13
C LEU A 298 7.30 -16.86 -6.56
N ALA A 299 8.42 -17.31 -7.12
CA ALA A 299 9.15 -18.46 -6.60
C ALA A 299 9.74 -18.18 -5.20
N GLU A 300 10.25 -16.96 -4.97
CA GLU A 300 10.70 -16.54 -3.64
C GLU A 300 9.53 -16.44 -2.67
N PHE A 301 8.38 -15.87 -3.11
CA PHE A 301 7.18 -15.83 -2.29
C PHE A 301 6.73 -17.24 -1.86
N LYS A 302 6.77 -18.22 -2.78
CA LYS A 302 6.44 -19.62 -2.49
C LYS A 302 7.25 -20.20 -1.34
N LYS A 303 8.53 -19.85 -1.17
CA LYS A 303 9.41 -20.33 -0.10
C LYS A 303 8.96 -19.91 1.31
N HIS A 304 8.15 -18.88 1.42
CA HIS A 304 7.60 -18.44 2.71
C HIS A 304 6.44 -19.30 3.20
N PHE A 305 5.87 -20.16 2.39
CA PHE A 305 4.87 -21.11 2.83
C PHE A 305 5.55 -22.30 3.54
N THR A 306 5.01 -22.70 4.70
CA THR A 306 5.71 -23.58 5.66
C THR A 306 5.60 -25.06 5.37
N PHE A 307 4.55 -25.51 4.67
CA PHE A 307 4.32 -26.91 4.30
C PHE A 307 3.38 -26.99 3.10
N GLN A 308 3.39 -28.13 2.40
CA GLN A 308 2.41 -28.41 1.35
C GLN A 308 1.19 -29.10 1.98
N ALA A 309 -0.01 -28.66 1.62
CA ALA A 309 -1.20 -29.43 1.93
C ALA A 309 -1.12 -30.77 1.19
N SER A 310 -1.36 -31.87 1.90
CA SER A 310 -1.63 -33.17 1.25
C SER A 310 -2.99 -33.03 0.54
N VAL A 311 -2.95 -33.09 -0.77
CA VAL A 311 -4.14 -33.11 -1.65
C VAL A 311 -4.64 -34.54 -1.76
#